data_0cedff147645873a45b01c093de7efed
#
_entry.id   0cedff147645873a45b01c093de7efed
#
_cell.length_a   1.000
_cell.length_b   1.000
_cell.length_c   1.000
_cell.angle_alpha   90.00
_cell.angle_beta   90.00
_cell.angle_gamma   90.00
#
_symmetry.space_group_name_H-M   'P 1'
#
loop_
_entity.id
_entity.type
_entity.pdbx_description
1 polymer ?
#
loop_
_entity_poly.entity_id
_entity_poly.type
_entity_poly.pdbx_seq_one_letter_code
_entity_poly.pdbx_strand_id
1 'polypeptide(L)'
;AHLHPDYAGKSFPRLRYAFSFYALIDLIAIAPFYFARFVEVDVEMLRVLRIMRLARMFKLSRQIIPAWLEFQELNQGRSLRAKVFAMLEPTGHSGRLHAYIDNFIVFWVALSITCVIFESVASVRSLFAVEFHVIDVIAFTIFTIEYIARVYSAPENPKYRHRMARWAHIRSGPAIIDLLAILPFVLESLFSQHLDLRFLRVFRLVRMLKLTRYTSALETLYKVVQREWQV
;
A
#
# COMPACT_ATOMS: atom_id res chain seq x y z
N ALA A 1 -3.35 0.74 32.56
CA ALA A 1 -2.92 -0.23 31.55
C ALA A 1 -4.01 -1.29 31.42
N HIS A 2 -4.82 -1.23 30.36
CA HIS A 2 -5.84 -2.25 30.10
C HIS A 2 -5.14 -3.55 29.69
N LEU A 3 -5.33 -4.60 30.46
CA LEU A 3 -4.89 -5.95 30.15
C LEU A 3 -5.75 -6.47 28.98
N HIS A 4 -5.11 -7.16 28.05
CA HIS A 4 -5.80 -7.81 26.95
C HIS A 4 -6.86 -8.79 27.50
N PRO A 5 -8.10 -8.81 26.97
CA PRO A 5 -9.22 -9.57 27.54
C PRO A 5 -8.92 -11.08 27.76
N ASP A 6 -8.06 -11.67 26.92
CA ASP A 6 -7.67 -13.09 26.99
C ASP A 6 -6.88 -13.47 28.26
N TYR A 7 -6.35 -12.48 28.98
CA TYR A 7 -5.53 -12.69 30.19
C TYR A 7 -6.19 -12.17 31.47
N ALA A 8 -7.34 -11.53 31.34
CA ALA A 8 -8.11 -11.05 32.49
C ALA A 8 -8.62 -12.26 33.32
N GLY A 9 -8.34 -12.24 34.63
CA GLY A 9 -8.77 -13.31 35.56
C GLY A 9 -7.82 -14.50 35.72
N LYS A 10 -6.65 -14.52 35.04
CA LYS A 10 -5.64 -15.60 35.21
C LYS A 10 -4.55 -15.19 36.19
N SER A 11 -3.98 -16.19 36.91
CA SER A 11 -2.84 -15.94 37.79
C SER A 11 -1.64 -15.41 36.99
N PHE A 12 -1.05 -14.32 37.50
CA PHE A 12 0.08 -13.60 36.86
C PHE A 12 -0.12 -13.20 35.38
N PRO A 13 -1.15 -12.42 35.06
CA PRO A 13 -1.50 -12.09 33.69
C PRO A 13 -0.37 -11.34 32.93
N ARG A 14 0.41 -10.52 33.64
CA ARG A 14 1.54 -9.77 33.06
C ARG A 14 2.70 -10.68 32.63
N LEU A 15 3.05 -11.69 33.42
CA LEU A 15 4.09 -12.65 33.08
C LEU A 15 3.65 -13.53 31.90
N ARG A 16 2.40 -14.00 31.90
CA ARG A 16 1.85 -14.77 30.77
C ARG A 16 1.81 -13.99 29.46
N TYR A 17 1.51 -12.70 29.56
CA TYR A 17 1.60 -11.83 28.39
C TYR A 17 3.04 -11.65 27.92
N ALA A 18 4.01 -11.43 28.82
CA ALA A 18 5.42 -11.28 28.51
C ALA A 18 6.03 -12.50 27.81
N PHE A 19 5.57 -13.71 28.15
CA PHE A 19 5.97 -14.97 27.50
C PHE A 19 5.03 -15.42 26.38
N SER A 20 4.09 -14.57 25.94
CA SER A 20 3.27 -14.87 24.78
C SER A 20 4.11 -14.77 23.51
N PHE A 21 3.75 -15.58 22.50
CA PHE A 21 4.42 -15.56 21.20
C PHE A 21 4.54 -14.14 20.62
N TYR A 22 3.52 -13.32 20.78
CA TYR A 22 3.50 -11.94 20.28
C TYR A 22 4.39 -10.99 21.07
N ALA A 23 4.46 -11.13 22.41
CA ALA A 23 5.38 -10.32 23.22
C ALA A 23 6.85 -10.69 22.95
N LEU A 24 7.13 -11.97 22.66
CA LEU A 24 8.44 -12.45 22.24
C LEU A 24 8.84 -11.83 20.89
N ILE A 25 7.93 -11.76 19.93
CA ILE A 25 8.16 -11.07 18.65
C ILE A 25 8.45 -9.59 18.87
N ASP A 26 7.68 -8.92 19.74
CA ASP A 26 7.92 -7.52 20.09
C ASP A 26 9.29 -7.34 20.76
N LEU A 27 9.68 -8.22 21.64
CA LEU A 27 11.00 -8.22 22.29
C LEU A 27 12.13 -8.43 21.26
N ILE A 28 12.01 -9.42 20.39
CA ILE A 28 12.98 -9.71 19.32
C ILE A 28 13.10 -8.52 18.37
N ALA A 29 11.99 -7.83 18.07
CA ALA A 29 12.00 -6.65 17.20
C ALA A 29 12.74 -5.44 17.82
N ILE A 30 12.76 -5.32 19.16
CA ILE A 30 13.39 -4.22 19.90
C ILE A 30 14.81 -4.58 20.33
N ALA A 31 15.08 -5.87 20.59
CA ALA A 31 16.36 -6.39 21.06
C ALA A 31 17.58 -5.87 20.28
N PRO A 32 17.57 -5.79 18.92
CA PRO A 32 18.72 -5.31 18.15
C PRO A 32 19.14 -3.88 18.50
N PHE A 33 18.19 -3.03 18.91
CA PHE A 33 18.50 -1.65 19.31
C PHE A 33 19.29 -1.58 20.63
N TYR A 34 18.91 -2.42 21.59
CA TYR A 34 19.58 -2.46 22.89
C TYR A 34 20.92 -3.22 22.80
N PHE A 35 20.98 -4.35 22.06
CA PHE A 35 22.21 -5.09 21.89
C PHE A 35 23.31 -4.27 21.19
N ALA A 36 22.96 -3.50 20.16
CA ALA A 36 23.93 -2.65 19.45
C ALA A 36 24.54 -1.56 20.34
N ARG A 37 23.94 -1.23 21.48
CA ARG A 37 24.43 -0.21 22.41
C ARG A 37 25.36 -0.78 23.49
N PHE A 38 25.24 -2.07 23.81
CA PHE A 38 25.93 -2.69 24.96
C PHE A 38 27.03 -3.68 24.57
N VAL A 39 27.13 -4.07 23.32
CA VAL A 39 28.10 -5.04 22.84
C VAL A 39 28.85 -4.47 21.64
N GLU A 40 30.18 -4.56 21.63
CA GLU A 40 30.99 -4.36 20.42
C GLU A 40 30.59 -5.46 19.43
N VAL A 41 29.79 -5.10 18.43
CA VAL A 41 29.09 -6.04 17.57
C VAL A 41 29.87 -6.24 16.28
N ASP A 42 30.33 -7.46 16.05
CA ASP A 42 30.93 -7.87 14.79
C ASP A 42 29.99 -7.64 13.60
N VAL A 43 30.57 -7.36 12.43
CA VAL A 43 29.82 -7.06 11.18
C VAL A 43 28.83 -8.17 10.81
N GLU A 44 29.17 -9.43 11.12
CA GLU A 44 28.26 -10.58 10.90
C GLU A 44 27.05 -10.54 11.83
N MET A 45 27.26 -10.20 13.09
CA MET A 45 26.17 -10.05 14.07
C MET A 45 25.23 -8.91 13.71
N LEU A 46 25.75 -7.82 13.10
CA LEU A 46 24.94 -6.74 12.54
C LEU A 46 24.01 -7.21 11.40
N ARG A 47 24.44 -8.18 10.59
CA ARG A 47 23.59 -8.79 9.55
C ARG A 47 22.43 -9.58 10.17
N VAL A 48 22.70 -10.39 11.18
CA VAL A 48 21.67 -11.16 11.92
C VAL A 48 20.67 -10.21 12.58
N LEU A 49 21.15 -9.12 13.20
CA LEU A 49 20.31 -8.11 13.83
C LEU A 49 19.42 -7.38 12.79
N ARG A 50 19.88 -7.18 11.55
CA ARG A 50 19.05 -6.65 10.45
C ARG A 50 17.93 -7.61 10.07
N ILE A 51 18.22 -8.91 9.99
CA ILE A 51 17.22 -9.95 9.69
C ILE A 51 16.18 -10.02 10.81
N MET A 52 16.60 -9.91 12.08
CA MET A 52 15.65 -9.87 13.21
C MET A 52 14.67 -8.69 13.15
N ARG A 53 15.04 -7.57 12.48
CA ARG A 53 14.10 -6.47 12.23
C ARG A 53 12.91 -6.90 11.35
N LEU A 54 13.07 -7.93 10.52
CA LEU A 54 11.98 -8.50 9.73
C LEU A 54 10.91 -9.15 10.63
N ALA A 55 11.27 -9.53 11.87
CA ALA A 55 10.28 -10.02 12.85
C ALA A 55 9.18 -8.96 13.15
N ARG A 56 9.46 -7.66 12.92
CA ARG A 56 8.42 -6.62 12.99
C ARG A 56 7.28 -6.83 11.99
N MET A 57 7.57 -7.48 10.84
CA MET A 57 6.55 -7.79 9.85
C MET A 57 5.54 -8.81 10.38
N PHE A 58 5.94 -9.70 11.29
CA PHE A 58 5.01 -10.61 11.97
C PHE A 58 4.00 -9.87 12.87
N LYS A 59 4.33 -8.66 13.31
CA LYS A 59 3.37 -7.81 14.04
C LYS A 59 2.19 -7.39 13.15
N LEU A 60 2.43 -7.17 11.85
CA LEU A 60 1.38 -6.86 10.88
C LEU A 60 0.44 -8.06 10.68
N SER A 61 0.95 -9.30 10.73
CA SER A 61 0.11 -10.50 10.59
C SER A 61 -0.98 -10.58 11.67
N ARG A 62 -0.69 -10.08 12.87
CA ARG A 62 -1.65 -10.01 13.98
C ARG A 62 -2.90 -9.18 13.67
N GLN A 63 -2.78 -8.21 12.77
CA GLN A 63 -3.87 -7.34 12.35
C GLN A 63 -4.50 -7.82 11.04
N ILE A 64 -3.67 -8.31 10.12
CA ILE A 64 -4.11 -8.73 8.78
C ILE A 64 -4.85 -10.06 8.83
N ILE A 65 -4.40 -11.04 9.64
CA ILE A 65 -5.03 -12.36 9.70
C ILE A 65 -6.50 -12.27 10.16
N PRO A 66 -6.85 -11.57 11.26
CA PRO A 66 -8.25 -11.41 11.65
C PRO A 66 -9.09 -10.67 10.59
N ALA A 67 -8.52 -9.64 9.93
CA ALA A 67 -9.21 -8.93 8.86
C ALA A 67 -9.45 -9.82 7.63
N TRP A 68 -8.51 -10.71 7.32
CA TRP A 68 -8.66 -11.69 6.25
C TRP A 68 -9.73 -12.74 6.57
N LEU A 69 -9.77 -13.25 7.80
CA LEU A 69 -10.79 -14.22 8.23
C LEU A 69 -12.18 -13.58 8.20
N GLU A 70 -12.33 -12.36 8.74
CA GLU A 70 -13.57 -11.57 8.65
C GLU A 70 -14.02 -11.40 7.20
N PHE A 71 -13.08 -11.06 6.30
CA PHE A 71 -13.37 -10.91 4.87
C PHE A 71 -13.83 -12.22 4.24
N GLN A 72 -13.20 -13.36 4.59
CA GLN A 72 -13.61 -14.67 4.08
C GLN A 72 -15.03 -15.04 4.52
N GLU A 73 -15.38 -14.79 5.78
CA GLU A 73 -16.73 -15.03 6.31
C GLU A 73 -17.77 -14.18 5.57
N LEU A 74 -17.52 -12.88 5.41
CA LEU A 74 -18.43 -11.95 4.72
C LEU A 74 -18.61 -12.28 3.23
N ASN A 75 -17.67 -13.00 2.63
CA ASN A 75 -17.65 -13.33 1.21
C ASN A 75 -17.78 -14.81 0.90
N GLN A 76 -18.28 -15.63 1.84
CA GLN A 76 -18.56 -17.05 1.59
C GLN A 76 -19.56 -17.21 0.45
N GLY A 77 -19.28 -18.15 -0.47
CA GLY A 77 -20.12 -18.44 -1.63
C GLY A 77 -20.13 -17.40 -2.75
N ARG A 78 -19.44 -16.26 -2.61
CA ARG A 78 -19.38 -15.22 -3.65
C ARG A 78 -18.34 -15.55 -4.72
N SER A 79 -18.57 -15.05 -5.95
CA SER A 79 -17.63 -15.20 -7.07
C SER A 79 -16.30 -14.51 -6.79
N LEU A 80 -15.20 -14.96 -7.41
CA LEU A 80 -13.88 -14.32 -7.31
C LEU A 80 -13.93 -12.85 -7.68
N ARG A 81 -14.72 -12.50 -8.72
CA ARG A 81 -14.91 -11.11 -9.15
C ARG A 81 -15.53 -10.24 -8.07
N ALA A 82 -16.59 -10.74 -7.42
CA ALA A 82 -17.23 -10.03 -6.32
C ALA A 82 -16.32 -9.88 -5.09
N LYS A 83 -15.47 -10.87 -4.83
CA LYS A 83 -14.45 -10.79 -3.77
C LYS A 83 -13.40 -9.73 -4.07
N VAL A 84 -12.87 -9.72 -5.29
CA VAL A 84 -11.89 -8.69 -5.73
C VAL A 84 -12.52 -7.30 -5.67
N PHE A 85 -13.77 -7.16 -6.09
CA PHE A 85 -14.49 -5.88 -5.97
C PHE A 85 -14.61 -5.41 -4.51
N ALA A 86 -15.00 -6.30 -3.60
CA ALA A 86 -15.12 -5.98 -2.18
C ALA A 86 -13.77 -5.69 -1.49
N MET A 87 -12.63 -6.17 -2.04
CA MET A 87 -11.30 -5.81 -1.59
C MET A 87 -10.90 -4.38 -1.98
N LEU A 88 -11.30 -3.93 -3.17
CA LEU A 88 -10.82 -2.68 -3.78
C LEU A 88 -11.80 -1.51 -3.65
N GLU A 89 -13.07 -1.78 -3.39
CA GLU A 89 -14.11 -0.75 -3.24
C GLU A 89 -14.87 -0.96 -1.92
N PRO A 90 -15.20 0.12 -1.18
CA PRO A 90 -15.91 0.01 0.09
C PRO A 90 -17.35 -0.49 -0.15
N THR A 91 -17.62 -1.67 0.34
CA THR A 91 -18.93 -2.33 0.29
C THR A 91 -19.27 -2.92 1.65
N GLY A 92 -20.52 -3.30 1.88
CA GLY A 92 -20.89 -4.00 3.12
C GLY A 92 -20.19 -5.33 3.36
N HIS A 93 -19.45 -5.86 2.36
CA HIS A 93 -18.71 -7.12 2.42
C HIS A 93 -17.17 -6.91 2.46
N SER A 94 -16.71 -5.67 2.52
CA SER A 94 -15.29 -5.33 2.46
C SER A 94 -14.56 -5.62 3.78
N GLY A 95 -15.25 -5.53 4.91
CA GLY A 95 -14.66 -5.67 6.23
C GLY A 95 -13.49 -4.69 6.45
N ARG A 96 -12.60 -5.03 7.37
CA ARG A 96 -11.39 -4.23 7.65
C ARG A 96 -10.28 -4.40 6.62
N LEU A 97 -10.33 -5.48 5.81
CA LEU A 97 -9.29 -5.80 4.84
C LEU A 97 -9.12 -4.70 3.78
N HIS A 98 -10.21 -4.10 3.32
CA HIS A 98 -10.19 -2.99 2.36
C HIS A 98 -9.31 -1.83 2.87
N ALA A 99 -9.47 -1.40 4.12
CA ALA A 99 -8.67 -0.32 4.68
C ALA A 99 -7.17 -0.63 4.73
N TYR A 100 -6.79 -1.88 4.96
CA TYR A 100 -5.37 -2.29 4.89
C TYR A 100 -4.82 -2.24 3.47
N ILE A 101 -5.61 -2.65 2.48
CA ILE A 101 -5.23 -2.57 1.06
C ILE A 101 -5.08 -1.12 0.63
N ASP A 102 -6.02 -0.26 0.99
CA ASP A 102 -5.96 1.18 0.68
C ASP A 102 -4.72 1.84 1.31
N ASN A 103 -4.48 1.60 2.59
CA ASN A 103 -3.29 2.12 3.27
C ASN A 103 -1.99 1.60 2.64
N PHE A 104 -1.96 0.36 2.18
CA PHE A 104 -0.82 -0.21 1.46
C PHE A 104 -0.59 0.51 0.13
N ILE A 105 -1.63 0.77 -0.64
CA ILE A 105 -1.52 1.49 -1.91
C ILE A 105 -1.08 2.93 -1.67
N VAL A 106 -1.70 3.64 -0.72
CA VAL A 106 -1.32 5.01 -0.32
C VAL A 106 0.15 5.08 0.09
N PHE A 107 0.62 4.12 0.88
CA PHE A 107 2.03 4.03 1.27
C PHE A 107 2.96 3.93 0.04
N TRP A 108 2.64 3.06 -0.93
CA TRP A 108 3.46 2.92 -2.14
C TRP A 108 3.41 4.15 -3.04
N VAL A 109 2.26 4.83 -3.12
CA VAL A 109 2.16 6.12 -3.82
C VAL A 109 3.06 7.16 -3.14
N ALA A 110 2.96 7.33 -1.82
CA ALA A 110 3.77 8.29 -1.07
C ALA A 110 5.27 7.97 -1.19
N LEU A 111 5.66 6.70 -1.05
CA LEU A 111 7.05 6.26 -1.19
C LEU A 111 7.58 6.55 -2.59
N SER A 112 6.84 6.20 -3.65
CA SER A 112 7.28 6.42 -5.03
C SER A 112 7.44 7.90 -5.36
N ILE A 113 6.56 8.78 -4.86
CA ILE A 113 6.67 10.24 -5.03
C ILE A 113 7.92 10.75 -4.30
N THR A 114 8.14 10.30 -3.07
CA THR A 114 9.31 10.67 -2.26
C THR A 114 10.60 10.28 -3.00
N CYS A 115 10.65 9.10 -3.59
CA CYS A 115 11.78 8.65 -4.40
C CYS A 115 12.02 9.57 -5.62
N VAL A 116 10.98 9.98 -6.35
CA VAL A 116 11.12 10.90 -7.49
C VAL A 116 11.69 12.25 -7.04
N ILE A 117 11.25 12.77 -5.88
CA ILE A 117 11.78 14.02 -5.33
C ILE A 117 13.27 13.87 -5.00
N PHE A 118 13.67 12.80 -4.31
CA PHE A 118 15.08 12.57 -3.99
C PHE A 118 15.93 12.27 -5.22
N GLU A 119 15.40 11.58 -6.22
CA GLU A 119 16.08 11.32 -7.50
C GLU A 119 16.36 12.61 -8.28
N SER A 120 15.63 13.70 -8.03
CA SER A 120 15.89 15.01 -8.65
C SER A 120 17.22 15.63 -8.21
N VAL A 121 17.72 15.25 -7.02
CA VAL A 121 19.02 15.71 -6.49
C VAL A 121 20.14 14.82 -7.05
N ALA A 122 21.03 15.40 -7.87
CA ALA A 122 22.07 14.64 -8.58
C ALA A 122 22.99 13.82 -7.66
N SER A 123 23.36 14.37 -6.49
CA SER A 123 24.21 13.69 -5.51
C SER A 123 23.54 12.46 -4.91
N VAL A 124 22.24 12.55 -4.63
CA VAL A 124 21.46 11.44 -4.06
C VAL A 124 21.22 10.37 -5.12
N ARG A 125 20.91 10.78 -6.34
CA ARG A 125 20.69 9.84 -7.45
C ARG A 125 21.92 9.01 -7.76
N SER A 126 23.13 9.59 -7.71
CA SER A 126 24.36 8.83 -7.97
C SER A 126 24.64 7.75 -6.91
N LEU A 127 24.18 7.96 -5.68
CA LEU A 127 24.38 7.02 -4.57
C LEU A 127 23.33 5.91 -4.52
N PHE A 128 22.08 6.20 -4.90
CA PHE A 128 20.90 5.33 -4.70
C PHE A 128 20.15 5.01 -5.99
N ALA A 129 20.84 5.03 -7.14
CA ALA A 129 20.19 4.81 -8.44
C ALA A 129 19.50 3.44 -8.56
N VAL A 130 20.13 2.40 -8.01
CA VAL A 130 19.59 1.03 -8.04
C VAL A 130 18.34 0.91 -7.15
N GLU A 131 18.42 1.47 -5.95
CA GLU A 131 17.33 1.44 -4.98
C GLU A 131 16.09 2.17 -5.51
N PHE A 132 16.27 3.35 -6.11
CA PHE A 132 15.18 4.09 -6.74
C PHE A 132 14.55 3.30 -7.88
N HIS A 133 15.36 2.66 -8.73
CA HIS A 133 14.84 1.82 -9.81
C HIS A 133 14.05 0.62 -9.27
N VAL A 134 14.54 -0.06 -8.25
CA VAL A 134 13.84 -1.19 -7.62
C VAL A 134 12.50 -0.75 -7.04
N ILE A 135 12.46 0.38 -6.32
CA ILE A 135 11.21 0.91 -5.76
C ILE A 135 10.22 1.27 -6.88
N ASP A 136 10.69 1.85 -7.98
CA ASP A 136 9.85 2.19 -9.13
C ASP A 136 9.25 0.95 -9.80
N VAL A 137 10.04 -0.12 -9.99
CA VAL A 137 9.57 -1.40 -10.55
C VAL A 137 8.50 -2.02 -9.64
N ILE A 138 8.73 -2.01 -8.33
CA ILE A 138 7.76 -2.54 -7.37
C ILE A 138 6.47 -1.72 -7.39
N ALA A 139 6.57 -0.39 -7.33
CA ALA A 139 5.42 0.50 -7.39
C ALA A 139 4.63 0.32 -8.70
N PHE A 140 5.31 0.26 -9.85
CA PHE A 140 4.70 -0.04 -11.14
C PHE A 140 3.94 -1.36 -11.12
N THR A 141 4.54 -2.42 -10.59
CA THR A 141 3.92 -3.75 -10.49
C THR A 141 2.66 -3.71 -9.64
N ILE A 142 2.71 -3.08 -8.46
CA ILE A 142 1.57 -2.94 -7.56
C ILE A 142 0.43 -2.17 -8.22
N PHE A 143 0.72 -1.01 -8.83
CA PHE A 143 -0.30 -0.18 -9.49
C PHE A 143 -0.89 -0.86 -10.73
N THR A 144 -0.10 -1.65 -11.45
CA THR A 144 -0.57 -2.45 -12.59
C THR A 144 -1.53 -3.55 -12.13
N ILE A 145 -1.17 -4.29 -11.08
CA ILE A 145 -2.03 -5.33 -10.50
C ILE A 145 -3.34 -4.71 -10.01
N GLU A 146 -3.26 -3.59 -9.29
CA GLU A 146 -4.44 -2.84 -8.82
C GLU A 146 -5.34 -2.43 -9.98
N TYR A 147 -4.79 -1.83 -11.05
CA TYR A 147 -5.55 -1.41 -12.22
C TYR A 147 -6.25 -2.58 -12.90
N ILE A 148 -5.53 -3.68 -13.14
CA ILE A 148 -6.09 -4.91 -13.74
C ILE A 148 -7.20 -5.47 -12.86
N ALA A 149 -7.00 -5.54 -11.55
CA ALA A 149 -7.99 -6.04 -10.61
C ALA A 149 -9.26 -5.18 -10.60
N ARG A 150 -9.15 -3.85 -10.71
CA ARG A 150 -10.28 -2.92 -10.83
C ARG A 150 -11.04 -3.10 -12.14
N VAL A 151 -10.33 -3.22 -13.26
CA VAL A 151 -10.97 -3.49 -14.58
C VAL A 151 -11.64 -4.86 -14.60
N TYR A 152 -11.02 -5.87 -13.98
CA TYR A 152 -11.59 -7.20 -13.84
C TYR A 152 -12.89 -7.21 -13.04
N SER A 153 -12.92 -6.47 -11.94
CA SER A 153 -14.06 -6.41 -11.02
C SER A 153 -15.13 -5.35 -11.39
N ALA A 154 -14.85 -4.49 -12.38
CA ALA A 154 -15.74 -3.41 -12.80
C ALA A 154 -17.21 -3.80 -13.06
N PRO A 155 -17.55 -5.01 -13.61
CA PRO A 155 -18.94 -5.43 -13.81
C PRO A 155 -19.74 -5.61 -12.49
N GLU A 156 -19.07 -5.75 -11.35
CA GLU A 156 -19.74 -5.85 -10.03
C GLU A 156 -20.12 -4.47 -9.48
N ASN A 157 -19.58 -3.39 -10.07
CA ASN A 157 -19.89 -2.04 -9.64
C ASN A 157 -21.30 -1.63 -10.11
N PRO A 158 -22.23 -1.25 -9.21
CA PRO A 158 -23.57 -0.86 -9.57
C PRO A 158 -23.63 0.33 -10.53
N LYS A 159 -22.58 1.18 -10.59
CA LYS A 159 -22.50 2.32 -11.52
C LYS A 159 -22.32 1.88 -12.99
N TYR A 160 -21.82 0.67 -13.24
CA TYR A 160 -21.48 0.18 -14.58
C TYR A 160 -22.29 -1.05 -14.99
N ARG A 161 -23.52 -1.18 -14.54
CA ARG A 161 -24.40 -2.35 -14.74
C ARG A 161 -24.83 -2.57 -16.19
N HIS A 162 -23.91 -2.37 -17.16
CA HIS A 162 -24.15 -2.48 -18.60
C HIS A 162 -23.29 -3.58 -19.24
N ARG A 163 -23.69 -4.01 -20.43
CA ARG A 163 -22.97 -5.01 -21.23
C ARG A 163 -21.49 -4.65 -21.47
N MET A 164 -21.13 -3.36 -21.40
CA MET A 164 -19.76 -2.84 -21.58
C MET A 164 -19.18 -2.22 -20.29
N ALA A 165 -19.47 -2.78 -19.13
CA ALA A 165 -19.03 -2.25 -17.84
C ALA A 165 -17.53 -1.97 -17.74
N ARG A 166 -16.69 -2.82 -18.31
CA ARG A 166 -15.23 -2.65 -18.32
C ARG A 166 -14.80 -1.43 -19.12
N TRP A 167 -15.38 -1.22 -20.31
CA TRP A 167 -15.08 -0.05 -21.15
C TRP A 167 -15.56 1.25 -20.48
N ALA A 168 -16.73 1.22 -19.88
CA ALA A 168 -17.24 2.36 -19.10
C ALA A 168 -16.32 2.69 -17.92
N HIS A 169 -15.79 1.66 -17.23
CA HIS A 169 -14.82 1.85 -16.16
C HIS A 169 -13.49 2.43 -16.67
N ILE A 170 -12.90 1.88 -17.74
CA ILE A 170 -11.64 2.35 -18.31
C ILE A 170 -11.70 3.84 -18.70
N ARG A 171 -12.86 4.31 -19.16
CA ARG A 171 -13.09 5.73 -19.52
C ARG A 171 -13.44 6.61 -18.32
N SER A 172 -13.58 6.06 -17.13
CA SER A 172 -13.87 6.85 -15.93
C SER A 172 -12.64 7.64 -15.47
N GLY A 173 -12.86 8.82 -14.88
CA GLY A 173 -11.78 9.66 -14.35
C GLY A 173 -10.80 8.90 -13.42
N PRO A 174 -11.29 8.15 -12.42
CA PRO A 174 -10.42 7.35 -11.55
C PRO A 174 -9.57 6.32 -12.29
N ALA A 175 -10.12 5.63 -13.30
CA ALA A 175 -9.36 4.64 -14.06
C ALA A 175 -8.30 5.28 -14.99
N ILE A 176 -8.59 6.47 -15.51
CA ILE A 176 -7.61 7.26 -16.28
C ILE A 176 -6.45 7.69 -15.37
N ILE A 177 -6.73 8.13 -14.15
CA ILE A 177 -5.70 8.47 -13.16
C ILE A 177 -4.83 7.25 -12.84
N ASP A 178 -5.44 6.08 -12.64
CA ASP A 178 -4.70 4.84 -12.40
C ASP A 178 -3.80 4.48 -13.58
N LEU A 179 -4.29 4.65 -14.82
CA LEU A 179 -3.52 4.41 -16.04
C LEU A 179 -2.37 5.41 -16.20
N LEU A 180 -2.61 6.69 -15.94
CA LEU A 180 -1.59 7.74 -16.00
C LEU A 180 -0.46 7.52 -14.99
N ALA A 181 -0.74 6.89 -13.84
CA ALA A 181 0.28 6.54 -12.86
C ALA A 181 1.23 5.43 -13.33
N ILE A 182 0.79 4.57 -14.25
CA ILE A 182 1.55 3.45 -14.83
C ILE A 182 2.29 3.88 -16.10
N LEU A 183 1.68 4.76 -16.88
CA LEU A 183 2.10 5.14 -18.24
C LEU A 183 3.56 5.60 -18.35
N PRO A 184 4.11 6.47 -17.47
CA PRO A 184 5.49 6.94 -17.59
C PRO A 184 6.50 5.79 -17.60
N PHE A 185 6.32 4.79 -16.74
CA PHE A 185 7.22 3.63 -16.67
C PHE A 185 7.14 2.78 -17.95
N VAL A 186 5.95 2.57 -18.49
CA VAL A 186 5.75 1.82 -19.75
C VAL A 186 6.41 2.56 -20.91
N LEU A 187 6.20 3.86 -21.03
CA LEU A 187 6.79 4.66 -22.11
C LEU A 187 8.33 4.68 -22.01
N GLU A 188 8.87 4.83 -20.81
CA GLU A 188 10.32 4.79 -20.59
C GLU A 188 10.89 3.43 -20.97
N SER A 189 10.24 2.32 -20.59
CA SER A 189 10.67 0.97 -20.92
C SER A 189 10.63 0.66 -22.42
N LEU A 190 9.62 1.16 -23.15
CA LEU A 190 9.46 0.86 -24.58
C LEU A 190 10.29 1.77 -25.48
N PHE A 191 10.50 3.03 -25.11
CA PHE A 191 11.08 4.06 -25.99
C PHE A 191 12.44 4.58 -25.54
N SER A 192 13.02 4.06 -24.43
CA SER A 192 14.30 4.52 -23.88
C SER A 192 15.48 4.47 -24.86
N GLN A 193 15.41 3.60 -25.89
CA GLN A 193 16.47 3.47 -26.89
C GLN A 193 16.38 4.49 -28.03
N HIS A 194 15.24 5.14 -28.20
CA HIS A 194 14.97 5.99 -29.37
C HIS A 194 14.75 7.47 -29.06
N LEU A 195 14.38 7.79 -27.83
CA LEU A 195 14.02 9.13 -27.40
C LEU A 195 14.64 9.49 -26.06
N ASP A 196 15.08 10.74 -25.90
CA ASP A 196 15.47 11.25 -24.58
C ASP A 196 14.21 11.55 -23.75
N LEU A 197 13.79 10.52 -22.99
CA LEU A 197 12.56 10.56 -22.21
C LEU A 197 12.79 11.08 -20.77
N ARG A 198 13.85 11.86 -20.53
CA ARG A 198 14.14 12.43 -19.20
C ARG A 198 12.96 13.22 -18.62
N PHE A 199 12.16 13.86 -19.47
CA PHE A 199 10.97 14.58 -19.05
C PHE A 199 9.90 13.65 -18.45
N LEU A 200 9.85 12.36 -18.81
CA LEU A 200 8.90 11.40 -18.24
C LEU A 200 9.10 11.20 -16.74
N ARG A 201 10.29 11.51 -16.20
CA ARG A 201 10.49 11.48 -14.74
C ARG A 201 9.57 12.44 -14.01
N VAL A 202 9.35 13.63 -14.57
CA VAL A 202 8.43 14.60 -13.99
C VAL A 202 7.00 14.07 -14.05
N PHE A 203 6.64 13.37 -15.11
CA PHE A 203 5.32 12.72 -15.22
C PHE A 203 5.09 11.60 -14.20
N ARG A 204 6.14 11.05 -13.60
CA ARG A 204 5.97 10.11 -12.47
C ARG A 204 5.26 10.77 -11.28
N LEU A 205 5.34 12.11 -11.13
CA LEU A 205 4.59 12.86 -10.11
C LEU A 205 3.07 12.80 -10.33
N VAL A 206 2.59 12.48 -11.53
CA VAL A 206 1.15 12.29 -11.80
C VAL A 206 0.56 11.18 -10.93
N ARG A 207 1.39 10.27 -10.40
CA ARG A 207 0.98 9.28 -9.40
C ARG A 207 0.34 9.91 -8.16
N MET A 208 0.67 11.17 -7.82
CA MET A 208 0.01 11.91 -6.74
C MET A 208 -1.51 11.97 -6.93
N LEU A 209 -1.98 12.01 -8.16
CA LEU A 209 -3.41 12.02 -8.44
C LEU A 209 -4.12 10.76 -7.94
N LYS A 210 -3.42 9.64 -7.75
CA LYS A 210 -3.99 8.45 -7.12
C LYS A 210 -4.45 8.69 -5.69
N LEU A 211 -3.80 9.61 -4.95
CA LEU A 211 -4.20 9.96 -3.58
C LEU A 211 -5.60 10.58 -3.53
N THR A 212 -6.06 11.16 -4.64
CA THR A 212 -7.41 11.75 -4.74
C THR A 212 -8.52 10.74 -4.47
N ARG A 213 -8.26 9.46 -4.76
CA ARG A 213 -9.21 8.37 -4.55
C ARG A 213 -9.33 8.00 -3.07
N TYR A 214 -8.26 8.18 -2.30
CA TYR A 214 -8.13 7.74 -0.91
C TYR A 214 -8.34 8.88 0.09
N THR A 215 -8.43 10.11 -0.37
CA THR A 215 -8.63 11.29 0.47
C THR A 215 -9.89 12.03 0.05
N SER A 216 -10.77 12.30 1.01
CA SER A 216 -11.95 13.16 0.81
C SER A 216 -11.60 14.63 0.59
N ALA A 217 -10.32 14.99 0.75
CA ALA A 217 -9.87 16.37 0.63
C ALA A 217 -10.16 16.97 -0.76
N LEU A 218 -10.00 16.20 -1.83
CA LEU A 218 -10.31 16.68 -3.18
C LEU A 218 -11.81 16.74 -3.47
N GLU A 219 -12.59 15.84 -2.91
CA GLU A 219 -14.05 15.93 -2.99
C GLU A 219 -14.53 17.22 -2.30
N THR A 220 -13.91 17.57 -1.19
CA THR A 220 -14.18 18.81 -0.47
C THR A 220 -13.71 20.03 -1.29
N LEU A 221 -12.51 20.00 -1.85
CA LEU A 221 -12.00 21.05 -2.74
C LEU A 221 -12.89 21.22 -3.99
N TYR A 222 -13.28 20.12 -4.62
CA TYR A 222 -14.19 20.17 -5.77
C TYR A 222 -15.54 20.81 -5.41
N LYS A 223 -16.12 20.43 -4.27
CA LYS A 223 -17.37 21.03 -3.78
C LYS A 223 -17.21 22.52 -3.47
N VAL A 224 -16.08 22.94 -2.90
CA VAL A 224 -15.78 24.35 -2.64
C VAL A 224 -15.63 25.13 -3.95
N VAL A 225 -14.81 24.65 -4.87
CA VAL A 225 -14.59 25.29 -6.18
C VAL A 225 -15.90 25.39 -6.98
N GLN A 226 -16.69 24.31 -6.99
CA GLN A 226 -17.99 24.32 -7.67
C GLN A 226 -18.97 25.33 -7.06
N ARG A 227 -18.91 25.51 -5.74
CA ARG A 227 -19.75 26.48 -5.01
C ARG A 227 -19.33 27.92 -5.33
N GLU A 228 -18.04 28.20 -5.40
CA GLU A 228 -17.50 29.52 -5.75
C GLU A 228 -17.71 29.86 -7.24
N TRP A 229 -17.77 28.85 -8.12
CA TRP A 229 -17.99 29.07 -9.55
C TRP A 229 -19.47 29.38 -9.90
N GLN A 230 -20.39 29.15 -8.98
CA GLN A 230 -21.83 29.41 -9.18
C GLN A 230 -22.28 30.76 -8.61
N VAL A 231 -21.34 31.56 -8.06
CA VAL A 231 -21.56 32.96 -7.65
C VAL A 231 -21.03 33.92 -8.71
#